data_fddb7a5a2881936ad804aece6a083321
#
_entry.id   fddb7a5a2881936ad804aece6a083321
#
_cell.length_a   1.000
_cell.length_b   1.000
_cell.length_c   1.000
_cell.angle_alpha   90.00
_cell.angle_beta   90.00
_cell.angle_gamma   90.00
#
_symmetry.space_group_name_H-M   'P 1'
#
loop_
_entity.id
_entity.type
_entity.pdbx_description
1 polymer ?
#
loop_
_entity_poly.entity_id
_entity_poly.type
_entity_poly.pdbx_seq_one_letter_code
_entity_poly.pdbx_strand_id
1 'polypeptide(L)'
;MIKLFVSDLDGTLLNDMHMTDFFILETIQKVKENGFLFSSATGRSLHEHEVNRLQLNDVYRISMNGALIKDPEGKILYSQSIDMDFINEFLDMFYGLDCDYSSDGHTLSTISMDKKLNTLKLMVLKKLQDRPFVFGIS
;
A
#
# COMPACT_ATOMS: atom_id res chain seq x y z
N MET A 1 27.43 -6.93 9.63
CA MET A 1 26.78 -8.16 9.13
C MET A 1 25.39 -7.78 8.63
N ILE A 2 25.05 -8.05 7.36
CA ILE A 2 23.73 -7.80 6.77
C ILE A 2 22.72 -8.74 7.44
N LYS A 3 21.57 -8.23 7.84
CA LYS A 3 20.51 -9.01 8.50
C LYS A 3 19.16 -8.93 7.80
N LEU A 4 18.98 -7.99 6.89
CA LEU A 4 17.73 -7.74 6.18
C LEU A 4 18.01 -7.54 4.70
N PHE A 5 17.28 -8.27 3.87
CA PHE A 5 17.16 -8.03 2.44
C PHE A 5 15.84 -7.33 2.17
N VAL A 6 15.88 -6.27 1.37
CA VAL A 6 14.69 -5.54 0.94
C VAL A 6 14.69 -5.51 -0.58
N SER A 7 13.57 -5.89 -1.18
CA SER A 7 13.37 -5.86 -2.63
C SER A 7 12.15 -5.04 -2.99
N ASP A 8 12.26 -4.22 -4.03
CA ASP A 8 11.10 -3.67 -4.71
C ASP A 8 10.31 -4.79 -5.39
N LEU A 9 9.03 -4.56 -5.64
CA LEU A 9 8.14 -5.54 -6.26
C LEU A 9 8.15 -5.42 -7.78
N ASP A 10 7.70 -4.31 -8.32
CA ASP A 10 7.43 -4.15 -9.74
C ASP A 10 8.71 -3.94 -10.54
N GLY A 11 8.94 -4.81 -11.54
CA GLY A 11 10.16 -4.77 -12.35
C GLY A 11 11.43 -5.24 -11.62
N THR A 12 11.31 -5.76 -10.37
CA THR A 12 12.44 -6.26 -9.59
C THR A 12 12.16 -7.68 -9.07
N LEU A 13 11.24 -7.84 -8.14
CA LEU A 13 10.91 -9.15 -7.56
C LEU A 13 9.85 -9.89 -8.38
N LEU A 14 8.89 -9.17 -8.96
CA LEU A 14 7.82 -9.75 -9.75
C LEU A 14 8.24 -9.93 -11.21
N ASN A 15 7.79 -11.04 -11.82
CA ASN A 15 7.97 -11.30 -13.24
C ASN A 15 7.10 -10.38 -14.13
N ASP A 16 7.21 -10.51 -15.45
CA ASP A 16 6.46 -9.71 -16.43
C ASP A 16 4.94 -9.86 -16.32
N MET A 17 4.45 -10.89 -15.64
CA MET A 17 3.02 -11.07 -15.34
C MET A 17 2.63 -10.47 -13.98
N HIS A 18 3.50 -9.70 -13.36
CA HIS A 18 3.32 -9.12 -12.01
C HIS A 18 3.01 -10.18 -10.95
N MET A 19 3.70 -11.32 -11.03
CA MET A 19 3.56 -12.44 -10.10
C MET A 19 4.94 -12.89 -9.60
N THR A 20 4.95 -13.46 -8.41
CA THR A 20 6.08 -14.28 -7.96
C THR A 20 6.08 -15.62 -8.70
N ASP A 21 7.25 -16.20 -8.90
CA ASP A 21 7.39 -17.55 -9.41
C ASP A 21 8.08 -18.46 -8.38
N PHE A 22 8.18 -19.74 -8.72
CA PHE A 22 8.77 -20.74 -7.84
C PHE A 22 10.21 -20.40 -7.45
N PHE A 23 11.02 -19.90 -8.39
CA PHE A 23 12.42 -19.57 -8.15
C PHE A 23 12.56 -18.41 -7.16
N ILE A 24 11.72 -17.39 -7.30
CA ILE A 24 11.68 -16.22 -6.39
C ILE A 24 11.30 -16.68 -4.98
N LEU A 25 10.23 -17.46 -4.84
CA LEU A 25 9.76 -17.95 -3.54
C LEU A 25 10.79 -18.87 -2.88
N GLU A 26 11.42 -19.77 -3.63
CA GLU A 26 12.50 -20.63 -3.13
C GLU A 26 13.71 -19.79 -2.66
N THR A 27 14.04 -18.72 -3.40
CA THR A 27 15.14 -17.82 -3.03
C THR A 27 14.84 -17.07 -1.74
N ILE A 28 13.64 -16.54 -1.59
CA ILE A 28 13.20 -15.89 -0.34
C ILE A 28 13.29 -16.88 0.83
N GLN A 29 12.84 -18.10 0.63
CA GLN A 29 12.90 -19.14 1.65
C GLN A 29 14.34 -19.45 2.06
N LYS A 30 15.26 -19.60 1.11
CA LYS A 30 16.70 -19.81 1.39
C LYS A 30 17.31 -18.63 2.15
N VAL A 31 16.94 -17.39 1.85
CA VAL A 31 17.39 -16.21 2.60
C VAL A 31 16.98 -16.34 4.07
N LYS A 32 15.73 -16.71 4.33
CA LYS A 32 15.19 -16.87 5.70
C LYS A 32 15.85 -18.05 6.44
N GLU A 33 16.03 -19.21 5.79
CA GLU A 33 16.70 -20.38 6.37
C GLU A 33 18.14 -20.10 6.77
N ASN A 34 18.81 -19.16 6.12
CA ASN A 34 20.14 -18.71 6.51
C ASN A 34 20.14 -17.62 7.60
N GLY A 35 19.00 -17.40 8.25
CA GLY A 35 18.87 -16.50 9.39
C GLY A 35 18.77 -15.01 9.02
N PHE A 36 18.45 -14.71 7.75
CA PHE A 36 18.21 -13.33 7.31
C PHE A 36 16.71 -13.02 7.29
N LEU A 37 16.39 -11.76 7.46
CA LEU A 37 15.05 -11.24 7.24
C LEU A 37 14.87 -10.85 5.77
N PHE A 38 13.64 -10.97 5.28
CA PHE A 38 13.27 -10.48 3.95
C PHE A 38 12.07 -9.53 4.06
N SER A 39 12.10 -8.46 3.27
CA SER A 39 11.02 -7.50 3.14
C SER A 39 10.76 -7.17 1.68
N SER A 40 9.50 -7.06 1.30
CA SER A 40 9.13 -6.34 0.10
C SER A 40 9.00 -4.84 0.39
N ALA A 41 9.30 -3.99 -0.60
CA ALA A 41 9.07 -2.55 -0.54
C ALA A 41 8.38 -2.11 -1.83
N THR A 42 7.29 -1.34 -1.73
CA THR A 42 6.50 -0.94 -2.90
C THR A 42 5.69 0.33 -2.65
N GLY A 43 5.37 1.04 -3.71
CA GLY A 43 4.37 2.12 -3.70
C GLY A 43 2.93 1.62 -3.57
N ARG A 44 2.67 0.33 -3.85
CA ARG A 44 1.32 -0.24 -3.76
C ARG A 44 0.81 -0.27 -2.32
N SER A 45 -0.52 -0.21 -2.18
CA SER A 45 -1.19 -0.60 -0.94
C SER A 45 -1.40 -2.12 -0.95
N LEU A 46 -0.52 -2.88 -0.32
CA LEU A 46 -0.62 -4.33 -0.31
C LEU A 46 -1.76 -4.81 0.60
N HIS A 47 -2.93 -5.09 0.00
CA HIS A 47 -4.03 -5.75 0.69
C HIS A 47 -3.76 -7.23 0.89
N GLU A 48 -4.42 -7.85 1.86
CA GLU A 48 -4.23 -9.27 2.18
C GLU A 48 -4.52 -10.20 1.00
N HIS A 49 -5.52 -9.88 0.16
CA HIS A 49 -5.80 -10.68 -1.05
C HIS A 49 -4.64 -10.62 -2.06
N GLU A 50 -3.98 -9.48 -2.19
CA GLU A 50 -2.82 -9.31 -3.08
C GLU A 50 -1.58 -9.99 -2.50
N VAL A 51 -1.36 -9.86 -1.20
CA VAL A 51 -0.31 -10.58 -0.47
C VAL A 51 -0.46 -12.09 -0.66
N ASN A 52 -1.68 -12.61 -0.52
CA ASN A 52 -1.99 -14.02 -0.75
C ASN A 52 -1.74 -14.44 -2.20
N ARG A 53 -2.16 -13.61 -3.16
CA ARG A 53 -1.95 -13.85 -4.59
C ARG A 53 -0.45 -13.92 -4.95
N LEU A 54 0.35 -13.04 -4.35
CA LEU A 54 1.80 -12.98 -4.54
C LEU A 54 2.56 -13.98 -3.65
N GLN A 55 1.87 -14.72 -2.77
CA GLN A 55 2.48 -15.64 -1.80
C GLN A 55 3.57 -14.98 -0.93
N LEU A 56 3.36 -13.72 -0.57
CA LEU A 56 4.26 -12.92 0.27
C LEU A 56 3.76 -12.80 1.72
N ASN A 57 3.03 -13.80 2.21
CA ASN A 57 2.43 -13.79 3.56
C ASN A 57 3.46 -13.84 4.67
N ASP A 58 4.63 -14.39 4.39
CA ASP A 58 5.65 -14.78 5.37
C ASP A 58 6.88 -13.85 5.31
N VAL A 59 6.68 -12.60 4.86
CA VAL A 59 7.74 -11.60 4.77
C VAL A 59 7.27 -10.26 5.35
N TYR A 60 8.22 -9.43 5.77
CA TYR A 60 7.93 -8.04 6.11
C TYR A 60 7.47 -7.29 4.87
N ARG A 61 6.59 -6.32 5.04
CA ARG A 61 5.99 -5.56 3.94
C ARG A 61 6.08 -4.08 4.21
N ILE A 62 6.85 -3.38 3.40
CA ILE A 62 6.92 -1.92 3.34
C ILE A 62 6.05 -1.51 2.16
N SER A 63 4.93 -0.88 2.41
CA SER A 63 3.94 -0.49 1.41
C SER A 63 3.67 1.00 1.43
N MET A 64 2.97 1.51 0.39
CA MET A 64 2.59 2.92 0.28
C MET A 64 3.82 3.86 0.42
N ASN A 65 4.91 3.54 -0.29
CA ASN A 65 6.17 4.28 -0.24
C ASN A 65 6.75 4.44 1.18
N GLY A 66 6.56 3.43 2.04
CA GLY A 66 7.06 3.44 3.41
C GLY A 66 6.08 3.97 4.46
N ALA A 67 4.91 4.44 4.06
CA ALA A 67 3.91 4.97 5.00
C ALA A 67 3.23 3.87 5.83
N LEU A 68 3.32 2.60 5.41
CA LEU A 68 2.79 1.45 6.16
C LEU A 68 3.80 0.30 6.15
N ILE A 69 4.17 -0.17 7.34
CA ILE A 69 5.05 -1.34 7.52
C ILE A 69 4.33 -2.38 8.35
N LYS A 70 4.27 -3.60 7.83
CA LYS A 70 3.72 -4.77 8.53
C LYS A 70 4.78 -5.86 8.69
N ASP A 71 4.66 -6.62 9.77
CA ASP A 71 5.42 -7.88 9.95
C ASP A 71 4.79 -9.05 9.15
N PRO A 72 5.42 -10.24 9.15
CA PRO A 72 4.88 -11.42 8.48
C PRO A 72 3.47 -11.80 8.95
N GLU A 73 3.14 -11.59 10.21
CA GLU A 73 1.84 -11.89 10.82
C GLU A 73 0.78 -10.85 10.48
N GLY A 74 1.14 -9.77 9.75
CA GLY A 74 0.23 -8.70 9.36
C GLY A 74 0.04 -7.62 10.42
N LYS A 75 0.79 -7.68 11.53
CA LYS A 75 0.76 -6.65 12.56
C LYS A 75 1.44 -5.37 12.05
N ILE A 76 0.82 -4.25 12.28
CA ILE A 76 1.36 -2.94 11.93
C ILE A 76 2.54 -2.61 12.85
N LEU A 77 3.73 -2.45 12.27
CA LEU A 77 4.95 -2.00 12.96
C LEU A 77 5.11 -0.48 12.86
N TYR A 78 4.68 0.10 11.74
CA TYR A 78 4.72 1.54 11.51
C TYR A 78 3.56 1.94 10.61
N SER A 79 2.96 3.11 10.91
CA SER A 79 1.95 3.73 10.07
C SER A 79 2.05 5.24 10.18
N GLN A 80 2.10 5.91 9.06
CA GLN A 80 2.04 7.37 8.97
C GLN A 80 0.79 7.77 8.19
N SER A 81 -0.14 8.39 8.88
CA SER A 81 -1.35 8.94 8.29
C SER A 81 -1.17 10.42 7.95
N ILE A 82 -1.90 10.89 6.95
CA ILE A 82 -2.02 12.31 6.63
C ILE A 82 -3.14 12.89 7.51
N ASP A 83 -2.91 14.11 8.01
CA ASP A 83 -3.89 14.81 8.83
C ASP A 83 -5.17 15.11 8.03
N MET A 84 -6.33 15.01 8.70
CA MET A 84 -7.64 15.22 8.06
C MET A 84 -7.88 16.65 7.60
N ASP A 85 -7.36 17.62 8.33
CA ASP A 85 -7.51 19.03 7.94
C ASP A 85 -6.73 19.29 6.66
N PHE A 86 -5.53 18.72 6.53
CA PHE A 86 -4.77 18.76 5.29
C PHE A 86 -5.49 18.07 4.12
N ILE A 87 -6.13 16.92 4.37
CA ILE A 87 -6.91 16.21 3.33
C ILE A 87 -8.07 17.08 2.85
N ASN A 88 -8.79 17.74 3.76
CA ASN A 88 -9.89 18.62 3.39
C ASN A 88 -9.42 19.82 2.57
N GLU A 89 -8.32 20.46 2.98
CA GLU A 89 -7.71 21.57 2.24
C GLU A 89 -7.24 21.12 0.85
N PHE A 90 -6.61 19.95 0.76
CA PHE A 90 -6.17 19.35 -0.49
C PHE A 90 -7.35 19.08 -1.44
N LEU A 91 -8.44 18.47 -0.94
CA LEU A 91 -9.63 18.20 -1.75
C LEU A 91 -10.31 19.49 -2.23
N ASP A 92 -10.33 20.55 -1.42
CA ASP A 92 -10.87 21.84 -1.81
C ASP A 92 -9.99 22.54 -2.87
N MET A 93 -8.66 22.41 -2.79
CA MET A 93 -7.70 22.94 -3.76
C MET A 93 -7.83 22.29 -5.14
N PHE A 94 -8.09 21.00 -5.20
CA PHE A 94 -8.26 20.23 -6.43
C PHE A 94 -9.71 20.10 -6.88
N TYR A 95 -10.61 20.88 -6.28
CA TYR A 95 -12.00 20.95 -6.71
C TYR A 95 -12.06 21.42 -8.17
N GLY A 96 -12.68 20.62 -9.01
CA GLY A 96 -12.79 20.97 -10.43
C GLY A 96 -11.82 20.25 -11.34
N LEU A 97 -10.87 19.51 -10.81
CA LEU A 97 -9.95 18.69 -11.61
C LEU A 97 -10.43 17.24 -11.68
N ASP A 98 -10.16 16.62 -12.81
CA ASP A 98 -10.37 15.19 -13.00
C ASP A 98 -9.17 14.47 -12.36
N CYS A 99 -9.36 13.92 -11.17
CA CYS A 99 -8.30 13.30 -10.38
C CYS A 99 -8.76 11.97 -9.81
N ASP A 100 -7.84 11.02 -9.75
CA ASP A 100 -8.01 9.78 -9.01
C ASP A 100 -7.42 9.92 -7.61
N TYR A 101 -8.19 9.56 -6.61
CA TYR A 101 -7.75 9.49 -5.22
C TYR A 101 -7.68 8.03 -4.78
N SER A 102 -6.55 7.62 -4.25
CA SER A 102 -6.39 6.28 -3.67
C SER A 102 -6.15 6.40 -2.18
N SER A 103 -6.93 5.69 -1.40
CA SER A 103 -6.78 5.59 0.05
C SER A 103 -6.95 4.15 0.47
N ASP A 104 -6.02 3.60 1.23
CA ASP A 104 -6.05 2.24 1.76
C ASP A 104 -6.41 1.19 0.67
N GLY A 105 -5.89 1.41 -0.56
CA GLY A 105 -6.11 0.56 -1.73
C GLY A 105 -7.49 0.63 -2.37
N HIS A 106 -8.29 1.59 -1.99
CA HIS A 106 -9.51 1.94 -2.71
C HIS A 106 -9.25 3.17 -3.57
N THR A 107 -9.26 3.00 -4.89
CA THR A 107 -9.20 4.11 -5.83
C THR A 107 -10.59 4.67 -6.02
N LEU A 108 -10.73 5.98 -5.88
CA LEU A 108 -11.94 6.72 -6.13
C LEU A 108 -11.68 7.67 -7.29
N SER A 109 -12.28 7.40 -8.46
CA SER A 109 -12.18 8.27 -9.63
C SER A 109 -13.25 9.36 -9.57
N THR A 110 -12.86 10.60 -9.75
CA THR A 110 -13.79 11.72 -9.86
C THR A 110 -14.13 11.98 -11.33
N ILE A 111 -15.10 11.26 -11.85
CA ILE A 111 -15.70 11.59 -13.13
C ILE A 111 -17.00 12.35 -12.87
N SER A 112 -17.07 13.66 -13.20
CA SER A 112 -18.24 14.53 -13.05
C SER A 112 -18.58 15.03 -11.65
N MET A 113 -18.46 16.33 -11.47
CA MET A 113 -18.02 17.02 -10.26
C MET A 113 -19.06 17.56 -9.28
N ASP A 114 -20.28 17.82 -9.65
CA ASP A 114 -21.18 18.62 -8.79
C ASP A 114 -21.89 17.82 -7.69
N LYS A 115 -22.07 16.52 -7.85
CA LYS A 115 -22.76 15.69 -6.84
C LYS A 115 -21.85 14.70 -6.12
N LYS A 116 -20.70 14.33 -6.72
CA LYS A 116 -19.83 13.28 -6.17
C LYS A 116 -18.87 13.76 -5.10
N LEU A 117 -18.44 15.02 -5.11
CA LEU A 117 -17.46 15.49 -4.12
C LEU A 117 -18.07 15.55 -2.70
N ASN A 118 -19.32 15.99 -2.57
CA ASN A 118 -20.00 15.93 -1.27
C ASN A 118 -20.23 14.49 -0.80
N THR A 119 -20.48 13.56 -1.74
CA THR A 119 -20.60 12.14 -1.43
C THR A 119 -19.24 11.52 -1.11
N LEU A 120 -18.19 11.94 -1.83
CA LEU A 120 -16.80 11.50 -1.57
C LEU A 120 -16.32 12.02 -0.22
N LYS A 121 -16.50 13.32 0.04
CA LYS A 121 -16.18 13.94 1.33
C LYS A 121 -16.90 13.21 2.48
N LEU A 122 -18.18 12.87 2.28
CA LEU A 122 -18.97 12.14 3.26
C LEU A 122 -18.53 10.67 3.42
N MET A 123 -18.17 9.99 2.32
CA MET A 123 -17.66 8.60 2.36
C MET A 123 -16.26 8.52 2.95
N VAL A 124 -15.40 9.45 2.62
CA VAL A 124 -14.06 9.58 3.19
C VAL A 124 -14.20 9.88 4.68
N LEU A 125 -14.95 10.88 5.10
CA LEU A 125 -15.19 11.20 6.50
C LEU A 125 -15.82 10.03 7.28
N LYS A 126 -16.76 9.30 6.69
CA LYS A 126 -17.42 8.16 7.33
C LYS A 126 -16.53 6.94 7.50
N LYS A 127 -15.59 6.70 6.56
CA LYS A 127 -14.57 5.65 6.67
C LYS A 127 -13.44 6.01 7.61
N LEU A 128 -13.15 7.31 7.78
CA LEU A 128 -12.04 7.84 8.59
C LEU A 128 -12.30 7.81 10.09
N GLN A 129 -13.56 7.80 10.50
CA GLN A 129 -13.90 7.66 11.94
C GLN A 129 -13.42 6.34 12.54
N ASP A 130 -13.11 5.32 11.69
CA ASP A 130 -12.85 3.97 12.19
C ASP A 130 -11.45 3.42 11.86
N ARG A 131 -10.57 4.11 11.10
CA ARG A 131 -9.24 3.58 10.72
C ARG A 131 -8.18 4.65 10.42
N PRO A 132 -6.89 4.37 10.70
CA PRO A 132 -5.80 5.25 10.26
C PRO A 132 -5.68 5.23 8.73
N PHE A 133 -5.53 6.40 8.14
CA PHE A 133 -5.41 6.60 6.68
C PHE A 133 -3.98 6.74 6.25
N VAL A 134 -3.69 6.21 5.07
CA VAL A 134 -2.43 6.42 4.37
C VAL A 134 -2.75 6.73 2.89
N PHE A 135 -2.24 7.84 2.37
CA PHE A 135 -2.40 8.24 0.97
C PHE A 135 -1.20 7.79 0.14
N GLY A 136 -1.46 7.24 -1.04
CA GLY A 136 -0.48 7.11 -2.10
C GLY A 136 -0.95 7.92 -3.31
N ILE A 137 -0.06 8.69 -3.92
CA ILE A 137 -0.25 9.30 -5.24
C ILE A 137 0.44 8.38 -6.22
N SER A 138 -0.32 7.79 -7.13
CA SER A 138 0.23 7.00 -8.24
C SER A 138 0.44 7.87 -9.46
#